data_7a5fb4a332c0cd7962b357eb3de70107
#
_entry.id   7a5fb4a332c0cd7962b357eb3de70107
#
_cell.length_a   1.000
_cell.length_b   1.000
_cell.length_c   1.000
_cell.angle_alpha   90.00
_cell.angle_beta   90.00
_cell.angle_gamma   90.00
#
_symmetry.space_group_name_H-M   'P 1'
#
loop_
_entity.id
_entity.type
_entity.pdbx_description
1 polymer ?
#
loop_
_entity_poly.entity_id
_entity_poly.type
_entity_poly.pdbx_seq_one_letter_code
_entity_poly.pdbx_strand_id
1 'polypeptide(L)'
;MISLQRPQKFNPIFEVVSCFLEHEGQIVLLHRQDNAREGNTWGVPAGKLKTGEELIGGMAREIKEETGIIIENSKLNYFKKIYVKYPTYDFIYHILHTALDGQREVKINPREHKNYVWVTPKEALSMNLIQDLDACIKLYYKI
;
A
#
# COMPACT_ATOMS: atom_id res chain seq x y z
N MET A 1 -4.91 14.73 -4.61
CA MET A 1 -4.14 15.52 -3.62
C MET A 1 -4.22 14.86 -2.27
N ILE A 2 -3.09 14.71 -1.59
CA ILE A 2 -3.05 14.11 -0.25
C ILE A 2 -2.82 15.19 0.80
N SER A 3 -3.35 14.95 2.02
CA SER A 3 -3.20 15.87 3.15
C SER A 3 -3.00 15.07 4.43
N LEU A 4 -2.18 15.62 5.34
CA LEU A 4 -1.99 15.04 6.66
C LEU A 4 -3.09 15.45 7.64
N GLN A 5 -3.81 16.52 7.33
CA GLN A 5 -4.93 16.99 8.12
C GLN A 5 -6.20 16.91 7.28
N ARG A 6 -7.34 16.69 7.96
CA ARG A 6 -8.62 16.56 7.29
C ARG A 6 -8.97 17.84 6.52
N PRO A 7 -9.12 17.78 5.18
CA PRO A 7 -9.52 18.94 4.39
C PRO A 7 -10.95 19.36 4.67
N GLN A 8 -11.28 20.64 4.35
CA GLN A 8 -12.65 21.08 4.35
C GLN A 8 -13.43 20.34 3.25
N LYS A 9 -14.73 20.09 3.50
CA LYS A 9 -15.62 19.40 2.55
C LYS A 9 -15.07 18.02 2.15
N PHE A 10 -14.55 17.29 3.14
CA PHE A 10 -14.01 15.95 2.92
C PHE A 10 -15.07 14.91 3.29
N ASN A 11 -15.47 14.10 2.31
CA ASN A 11 -16.50 13.07 2.49
C ASN A 11 -15.97 11.72 1.97
N PRO A 12 -15.21 10.98 2.79
CA PRO A 12 -14.61 9.73 2.34
C PRO A 12 -15.68 8.67 2.10
N ILE A 13 -15.57 7.96 1.00
CA ILE A 13 -16.51 6.90 0.63
C ILE A 13 -15.97 5.50 0.95
N PHE A 14 -14.67 5.37 1.23
CA PHE A 14 -14.06 4.13 1.69
C PHE A 14 -12.72 4.42 2.35
N GLU A 15 -12.12 3.39 2.95
CA GLU A 15 -10.78 3.47 3.52
C GLU A 15 -9.91 2.40 2.89
N VAL A 16 -8.67 2.78 2.57
CA VAL A 16 -7.66 1.90 2.01
C VAL A 16 -6.58 1.66 3.06
N VAL A 17 -6.14 0.43 3.19
CA VAL A 17 -4.96 0.08 4.00
C VAL A 17 -3.82 -0.30 3.07
N SER A 18 -2.61 0.13 3.41
CA SER A 18 -1.40 -0.15 2.63
C SER A 18 -0.25 -0.49 3.56
N CYS A 19 0.70 -1.28 3.09
CA CYS A 19 1.81 -1.69 3.93
C CYS A 19 3.12 -1.73 3.16
N PHE A 20 4.16 -1.13 3.75
CA PHE A 20 5.52 -1.35 3.31
C PHE A 20 6.01 -2.66 3.95
N LEU A 21 6.10 -3.73 3.16
CA LEU A 21 6.72 -4.99 3.59
C LEU A 21 8.20 -4.87 3.30
N GLU A 22 9.00 -4.83 4.36
CA GLU A 22 10.42 -4.56 4.22
C GLU A 22 11.27 -5.75 4.66
N HIS A 23 12.33 -6.03 3.89
CA HIS A 23 13.35 -7.01 4.22
C HIS A 23 14.70 -6.48 3.74
N GLU A 24 15.66 -6.38 4.68
CA GLU A 24 17.01 -5.89 4.39
C GLU A 24 17.04 -4.58 3.59
N GLY A 25 16.22 -3.63 4.00
CA GLY A 25 16.17 -2.30 3.38
C GLY A 25 15.44 -2.24 2.05
N GLN A 26 14.83 -3.33 1.60
CA GLN A 26 14.04 -3.37 0.37
C GLN A 26 12.57 -3.59 0.69
N ILE A 27 11.72 -2.98 -0.11
CA ILE A 27 10.27 -3.15 -0.02
C ILE A 27 9.75 -3.85 -1.26
N VAL A 28 8.67 -4.60 -1.12
CA VAL A 28 8.06 -5.26 -2.27
C VAL A 28 7.09 -4.31 -2.96
N LEU A 29 7.22 -4.23 -4.28
CA LEU A 29 6.27 -3.53 -5.14
C LEU A 29 5.61 -4.53 -6.07
N LEU A 30 4.32 -4.31 -6.32
CA LEU A 30 3.49 -5.16 -7.17
C LEU A 30 3.14 -4.41 -8.45
N HIS A 31 3.31 -5.06 -9.60
CA HIS A 31 3.07 -4.45 -10.91
C HIS A 31 1.64 -4.74 -11.34
N ARG A 32 0.83 -3.70 -11.49
CA ARG A 32 -0.59 -3.83 -11.82
C ARG A 32 -0.78 -4.29 -13.26
N GLN A 33 -1.82 -5.11 -13.47
CA GLN A 33 -2.17 -5.58 -14.81
C GLN A 33 -2.52 -4.41 -15.74
N ASP A 34 -2.37 -4.64 -17.05
CA ASP A 34 -2.59 -3.62 -18.09
C ASP A 34 -4.01 -3.07 -18.06
N ASN A 35 -4.99 -3.93 -17.79
CA ASN A 35 -6.40 -3.58 -17.80
C ASN A 35 -6.93 -3.09 -16.45
N ALA A 36 -6.06 -3.03 -15.45
CA ALA A 36 -6.45 -2.52 -14.14
C ALA A 36 -6.51 -1.00 -14.12
N ARG A 37 -7.21 -0.46 -13.13
CA ARG A 37 -7.14 0.98 -12.86
C ARG A 37 -5.69 1.34 -12.56
N GLU A 38 -5.18 2.42 -13.17
CA GLU A 38 -3.77 2.77 -13.15
C GLU A 38 -2.89 1.58 -13.59
N GLY A 39 -3.27 0.94 -14.69
CA GLY A 39 -2.55 -0.21 -15.23
C GLY A 39 -1.08 0.07 -15.50
N ASN A 40 -0.27 -0.97 -15.41
CA ASN A 40 1.17 -0.88 -15.63
C ASN A 40 1.94 -0.03 -14.62
N THR A 41 1.32 0.37 -13.52
CA THR A 41 2.02 1.07 -12.45
C THR A 41 2.41 0.10 -11.34
N TRP A 42 3.37 0.52 -10.53
CA TRP A 42 3.86 -0.23 -9.38
C TRP A 42 3.26 0.32 -8.09
N GLY A 43 2.81 -0.57 -7.22
CA GLY A 43 2.23 -0.20 -5.93
C GLY A 43 2.66 -1.13 -4.83
N VAL A 44 2.45 -0.72 -3.58
CA VAL A 44 2.63 -1.59 -2.41
C VAL A 44 1.38 -2.43 -2.21
N PRO A 45 1.44 -3.53 -1.44
CA PRO A 45 0.23 -4.26 -1.05
C PRO A 45 -0.76 -3.31 -0.40
N ALA A 46 -1.98 -3.26 -0.92
CA ALA A 46 -3.00 -2.33 -0.48
C ALA A 46 -4.39 -2.80 -0.91
N GLY A 47 -5.42 -2.36 -0.20
CA GLY A 47 -6.78 -2.66 -0.59
C GLY A 47 -7.79 -1.95 0.30
N LYS A 48 -9.05 -2.03 -0.10
CA LYS A 48 -10.14 -1.40 0.64
C LYS A 48 -10.52 -2.23 1.85
N LEU A 49 -10.74 -1.56 2.99
CA LEU A 49 -11.33 -2.20 4.16
C LEU A 49 -12.78 -2.58 3.83
N LYS A 50 -13.19 -3.76 4.30
CA LYS A 50 -14.58 -4.18 4.22
C LYS A 50 -15.37 -3.50 5.33
N THR A 51 -16.68 -3.35 5.13
CA THR A 51 -17.56 -2.76 6.14
C THR A 51 -17.43 -3.53 7.46
N GLY A 52 -17.13 -2.81 8.54
CA GLY A 52 -16.98 -3.41 9.86
C GLY A 52 -15.68 -4.16 10.10
N GLU A 53 -14.78 -4.18 9.13
CA GLU A 53 -13.51 -4.87 9.27
C GLU A 53 -12.52 -4.03 10.10
N GLU A 54 -11.81 -4.69 11.02
CA GLU A 54 -10.77 -4.04 11.79
C GLU A 54 -9.56 -3.73 10.90
N LEU A 55 -8.94 -2.57 11.12
CA LEU A 55 -7.88 -2.06 10.28
C LEU A 55 -6.69 -3.02 10.17
N ILE A 56 -6.17 -3.49 11.29
CA ILE A 56 -5.00 -4.39 11.31
C ILE A 56 -5.34 -5.73 10.66
N GLY A 57 -6.49 -6.31 10.99
CA GLY A 57 -6.95 -7.56 10.39
C GLY A 57 -7.16 -7.42 8.89
N GLY A 58 -7.71 -6.29 8.44
CA GLY A 58 -7.89 -6.00 7.03
C GLY A 58 -6.56 -5.89 6.30
N MET A 59 -5.55 -5.28 6.93
CA MET A 59 -4.22 -5.20 6.32
C MET A 59 -3.60 -6.59 6.16
N ALA A 60 -3.67 -7.42 7.20
CA ALA A 60 -3.16 -8.79 7.14
C ALA A 60 -3.85 -9.58 6.02
N ARG A 61 -5.16 -9.42 5.87
CA ARG A 61 -5.94 -10.06 4.81
C ARG A 61 -5.49 -9.61 3.42
N GLU A 62 -5.34 -8.31 3.21
CA GLU A 62 -4.90 -7.78 1.92
C GLU A 62 -3.48 -8.26 1.56
N ILE A 63 -2.58 -8.28 2.52
CA ILE A 63 -1.21 -8.80 2.30
C ILE A 63 -1.27 -10.25 1.84
N LYS A 64 -2.07 -11.07 2.51
CA LYS A 64 -2.21 -12.48 2.15
C LYS A 64 -2.81 -12.65 0.76
N GLU A 65 -3.86 -11.90 0.44
CA GLU A 65 -4.51 -11.97 -0.87
C GLU A 65 -3.57 -11.57 -2.00
N GLU A 66 -2.76 -10.55 -1.80
CA GLU A 66 -1.94 -9.98 -2.86
C GLU A 66 -0.54 -10.58 -2.97
N THR A 67 0.01 -11.13 -1.88
CA THR A 67 1.38 -11.63 -1.86
C THR A 67 1.51 -13.08 -1.40
N GLY A 68 0.47 -13.65 -0.82
CA GLY A 68 0.52 -14.97 -0.20
C GLY A 68 1.25 -14.98 1.13
N ILE A 69 1.77 -13.86 1.60
CA ILE A 69 2.51 -13.77 2.86
C ILE A 69 1.54 -13.65 4.02
N ILE A 70 1.75 -14.48 5.05
CA ILE A 70 0.96 -14.46 6.28
C ILE A 70 1.74 -13.67 7.34
N ILE A 71 1.14 -12.59 7.83
CA ILE A 71 1.72 -11.72 8.85
C ILE A 71 0.83 -11.75 10.08
N GLU A 72 1.43 -11.97 11.25
CA GLU A 72 0.71 -11.85 12.51
C GLU A 72 0.32 -10.39 12.74
N ASN A 73 -0.90 -10.16 13.25
CA ASN A 73 -1.41 -8.82 13.47
C ASN A 73 -0.47 -7.98 14.35
N SER A 74 0.14 -8.60 15.36
CA SER A 74 1.06 -7.91 16.28
C SER A 74 2.33 -7.38 15.62
N LYS A 75 2.65 -7.86 14.41
CA LYS A 75 3.83 -7.43 13.66
C LYS A 75 3.56 -6.30 12.68
N LEU A 76 2.31 -5.91 12.52
CA LEU A 76 1.93 -4.80 11.67
C LEU A 76 1.97 -3.50 12.48
N ASN A 77 2.77 -2.55 12.02
CA ASN A 77 2.95 -1.27 12.71
C ASN A 77 2.22 -0.17 11.96
N TYR A 78 1.28 0.47 12.64
CA TYR A 78 0.53 1.58 12.06
C TYR A 78 1.39 2.84 12.07
N PHE A 79 1.54 3.47 10.92
CA PHE A 79 2.31 4.70 10.81
C PHE A 79 1.41 5.94 10.82
N LYS A 80 0.53 6.07 9.83
CA LYS A 80 -0.20 7.31 9.65
C LYS A 80 -1.43 7.15 8.78
N LYS A 81 -2.41 7.99 9.05
CA LYS A 81 -3.58 8.17 8.21
C LYS A 81 -3.39 9.42 7.37
N ILE A 82 -3.68 9.32 6.08
CA ILE A 82 -3.70 10.48 5.20
C ILE A 82 -5.06 10.59 4.53
N TYR A 83 -5.42 11.82 4.19
CA TYR A 83 -6.67 12.15 3.55
C TYR A 83 -6.41 12.37 2.05
N VAL A 84 -7.13 11.63 1.21
CA VAL A 84 -6.93 11.70 -0.24
C VAL A 84 -8.17 12.30 -0.88
N LYS A 85 -7.96 13.37 -1.62
CA LYS A 85 -9.03 14.06 -2.31
C LYS A 85 -8.76 14.02 -3.81
N TYR A 86 -9.53 13.20 -4.53
CA TYR A 86 -9.51 13.14 -5.98
C TYR A 86 -10.68 13.94 -6.56
N PRO A 87 -10.67 14.25 -7.85
CA PRO A 87 -11.73 15.08 -8.43
C PRO A 87 -13.14 14.55 -8.24
N THR A 88 -13.31 13.22 -8.22
CA THR A 88 -14.64 12.61 -8.19
C THR A 88 -14.97 11.92 -6.87
N TYR A 89 -14.00 11.74 -5.97
CA TYR A 89 -14.25 11.08 -4.68
C TYR A 89 -13.12 11.34 -3.70
N ASP A 90 -13.45 11.17 -2.42
CA ASP A 90 -12.49 11.27 -1.32
C ASP A 90 -12.36 9.91 -0.64
N PHE A 91 -11.18 9.61 -0.08
CA PHE A 91 -11.00 8.42 0.73
C PHE A 91 -9.88 8.61 1.76
N ILE A 92 -9.89 7.74 2.77
CA ILE A 92 -8.85 7.72 3.80
C ILE A 92 -7.85 6.63 3.42
N TYR A 93 -6.56 6.93 3.53
CA TYR A 93 -5.48 6.01 3.20
C TYR A 93 -4.61 5.80 4.43
N HIS A 94 -4.49 4.55 4.85
CA HIS A 94 -3.69 4.17 6.02
C HIS A 94 -2.36 3.58 5.57
N ILE A 95 -1.28 4.03 6.19
CA ILE A 95 0.07 3.53 5.91
C ILE A 95 0.53 2.70 7.09
N LEU A 96 0.90 1.45 6.81
CA LEU A 96 1.47 0.54 7.78
C LEU A 96 2.84 0.08 7.31
N HIS A 97 3.58 -0.56 8.20
CA HIS A 97 4.90 -1.10 7.92
C HIS A 97 5.10 -2.39 8.70
N THR A 98 5.83 -3.33 8.13
CA THR A 98 6.31 -4.50 8.85
C THR A 98 7.69 -4.88 8.32
N ALA A 99 8.60 -5.22 9.24
CA ALA A 99 9.90 -5.78 8.90
C ALA A 99 9.79 -7.29 8.93
N LEU A 100 10.09 -7.94 7.80
CA LEU A 100 10.03 -9.40 7.69
C LEU A 100 11.30 -10.02 8.28
N ASP A 101 11.15 -11.17 8.94
CA ASP A 101 12.27 -11.91 9.53
C ASP A 101 13.21 -12.49 8.48
N GLY A 102 12.69 -12.72 7.28
CA GLY A 102 13.45 -13.23 6.16
C GLY A 102 12.74 -12.89 4.86
N GLN A 103 13.48 -12.99 3.75
CA GLN A 103 12.87 -12.79 2.44
C GLN A 103 11.91 -13.94 2.19
N ARG A 104 10.67 -13.60 1.84
CA ARG A 104 9.63 -14.57 1.58
C ARG A 104 9.28 -14.60 0.11
N GLU A 105 8.88 -15.76 -0.37
CA GLU A 105 8.36 -15.91 -1.71
C GLU A 105 7.05 -15.14 -1.83
N VAL A 106 6.94 -14.34 -2.88
CA VAL A 106 5.72 -13.60 -3.19
C VAL A 106 4.93 -14.38 -4.24
N LYS A 107 3.67 -14.67 -3.93
CA LYS A 107 2.74 -15.30 -4.86
C LYS A 107 1.69 -14.27 -5.25
N ILE A 108 1.91 -13.63 -6.37
CA ILE A 108 0.99 -12.60 -6.85
C ILE A 108 -0.36 -13.20 -7.28
N ASN A 109 -1.40 -12.38 -7.19
CA ASN A 109 -2.70 -12.72 -7.75
C ASN A 109 -2.72 -12.26 -9.21
N PRO A 110 -2.72 -13.20 -10.19
CA PRO A 110 -2.64 -12.83 -11.61
C PRO A 110 -3.82 -12.00 -12.12
N ARG A 111 -4.93 -11.97 -11.39
CA ARG A 111 -6.08 -11.15 -11.76
C ARG A 111 -5.81 -9.67 -11.54
N GLU A 112 -4.93 -9.34 -10.60
CA GLU A 112 -4.66 -7.96 -10.22
C GLU A 112 -3.24 -7.52 -10.61
N HIS A 113 -2.27 -8.40 -10.46
CA HIS A 113 -0.86 -8.08 -10.66
C HIS A 113 -0.20 -9.07 -11.59
N LYS A 114 0.78 -8.60 -12.37
CA LYS A 114 1.53 -9.43 -13.32
C LYS A 114 2.97 -9.68 -12.91
N ASN A 115 3.50 -8.95 -11.93
CA ASN A 115 4.89 -9.10 -11.49
C ASN A 115 5.08 -8.47 -10.12
N TYR A 116 6.24 -8.72 -9.52
CA TYR A 116 6.65 -8.06 -8.29
C TYR A 116 8.16 -7.82 -8.31
N VAL A 117 8.64 -6.93 -7.45
CA VAL A 117 10.06 -6.63 -7.33
C VAL A 117 10.37 -6.20 -5.90
N TRP A 118 11.56 -6.54 -5.41
CA TRP A 118 12.11 -6.01 -4.17
C TRP A 118 13.08 -4.89 -4.52
N VAL A 119 12.82 -3.69 -4.04
CA VAL A 119 13.64 -2.50 -4.31
C VAL A 119 13.81 -1.68 -3.06
N THR A 120 14.89 -0.90 -2.99
CA THR A 120 15.00 0.08 -1.90
C THR A 120 13.95 1.17 -2.09
N PRO A 121 13.54 1.85 -1.01
CA PRO A 121 12.62 2.98 -1.15
C PRO A 121 13.12 4.04 -2.14
N LYS A 122 14.43 4.30 -2.14
CA LYS A 122 15.01 5.27 -3.05
C LYS A 122 14.89 4.82 -4.51
N GLU A 123 15.17 3.55 -4.79
CA GLU A 123 15.02 2.99 -6.14
C GLU A 123 13.57 3.05 -6.60
N ALA A 124 12.63 2.82 -5.68
CA ALA A 124 11.21 2.88 -5.99
C ALA A 124 10.80 4.24 -6.56
N LEU A 125 11.40 5.32 -6.08
CA LEU A 125 11.06 6.68 -6.53
C LEU A 125 11.35 6.94 -8.01
N SER A 126 12.20 6.12 -8.64
CA SER A 126 12.48 6.23 -10.08
C SER A 126 11.57 5.37 -10.94
N MET A 127 10.66 4.63 -10.33
CA MET A 127 9.76 3.71 -11.05
C MET A 127 8.43 4.40 -11.38
N ASN A 128 7.67 3.79 -12.28
CA ASN A 128 6.34 4.27 -12.64
C ASN A 128 5.34 3.86 -11.56
N LEU A 129 5.23 4.66 -10.52
CA LEU A 129 4.42 4.36 -9.34
C LEU A 129 2.96 4.75 -9.52
N ILE A 130 2.09 4.05 -8.82
CA ILE A 130 0.70 4.46 -8.65
C ILE A 130 0.66 5.86 -8.04
N GLN A 131 -0.38 6.64 -8.38
CA GLN A 131 -0.50 8.03 -7.97
C GLN A 131 -0.30 8.22 -6.46
N ASP A 132 0.50 9.20 -6.09
CA ASP A 132 0.78 9.62 -4.71
C ASP A 132 1.62 8.64 -3.87
N LEU A 133 1.99 7.47 -4.39
CA LEU A 133 2.84 6.54 -3.66
C LEU A 133 4.23 7.13 -3.40
N ASP A 134 4.75 7.90 -4.34
CA ASP A 134 6.03 8.57 -4.15
C ASP A 134 6.02 9.47 -2.91
N ALA A 135 4.94 10.22 -2.71
CA ALA A 135 4.78 11.07 -1.53
C ALA A 135 4.73 10.25 -0.24
N CYS A 136 4.07 9.09 -0.27
CA CYS A 136 3.98 8.19 0.88
C CYS A 136 5.34 7.60 1.23
N ILE A 137 6.11 7.19 0.22
CA ILE A 137 7.46 6.65 0.42
C ILE A 137 8.36 7.72 1.06
N LYS A 138 8.33 8.93 0.52
CA LYS A 138 9.12 10.03 1.06
C LYS A 138 8.74 10.36 2.50
N LEU A 139 7.44 10.33 2.78
CA LEU A 139 6.92 10.63 4.12
C LEU A 139 7.40 9.60 5.14
N TYR A 140 7.26 8.31 4.83
CA TYR A 140 7.63 7.25 5.77
C TYR A 140 9.14 7.12 5.93
N TYR A 141 9.88 7.10 4.83
CA TYR A 141 11.33 6.86 4.85
C TYR A 141 12.15 8.14 4.98
N LYS A 142 11.51 9.30 4.99
CA LYS A 142 12.16 10.62 5.19
C LYS A 142 13.27 10.88 4.16
N ILE A 143 12.95 10.66 2.93
CA ILE A 143 13.89 10.85 1.82
C ILE A 143 13.40 11.82 0.75
#